data_daaf907390810e67b1ccb2c07e4910a9
#
_entry.id   daaf907390810e67b1ccb2c07e4910a9
#
_cell.length_a   1.000
_cell.length_b   1.000
_cell.length_c   1.000
_cell.angle_alpha   90.00
_cell.angle_beta   90.00
_cell.angle_gamma   90.00
#
_symmetry.space_group_name_H-M   'P 1'
#
loop_
_entity.id
_entity.type
_entity.pdbx_description
1 polymer ?
#
loop_
_entity_poly.entity_id
_entity_poly.type
_entity_poly.pdbx_seq_one_letter_code
_entity_poly.pdbx_strand_id
1 'polypeptide(L)'
;MIVYNVTCNVAPEIEKRWLEWIDHQLYNLSKSEKISATSILKLNTNSSENEAVYALQYQIYNRDSLQSFLNNEDQVLKKQINTVFGKSVLHFSSQLQNIKKYP
;
A
#
# COMPACT_ATOMS: atom_id res chain seq x y z
N MET A 1 15.73 6.55 -5.87
CA MET A 1 14.28 6.44 -5.58
C MET A 1 14.02 5.20 -4.76
N ILE A 2 13.14 5.30 -3.81
CA ILE A 2 12.85 4.21 -2.88
C ILE A 2 11.43 3.73 -3.14
N VAL A 3 11.23 2.41 -3.17
CA VAL A 3 9.89 1.83 -3.25
C VAL A 3 9.48 1.38 -1.85
N TYR A 4 8.39 1.95 -1.35
CA TYR A 4 7.78 1.52 -0.11
C TYR A 4 6.56 0.68 -0.44
N ASN A 5 6.51 -0.53 0.09
CA ASN A 5 5.47 -1.50 -0.24
C ASN A 5 4.68 -1.87 1.01
N VAL A 6 3.36 -1.85 0.90
CA VAL A 6 2.46 -2.35 1.93
C VAL A 6 1.63 -3.47 1.32
N THR A 7 1.85 -4.69 1.80
CA THR A 7 1.08 -5.85 1.36
C THR A 7 -0.16 -5.98 2.24
N CYS A 8 -1.33 -6.06 1.63
CA CYS A 8 -2.60 -6.16 2.33
C CYS A 8 -3.27 -7.49 1.99
N ASN A 9 -3.53 -8.30 3.01
CA ASN A 9 -4.35 -9.50 2.90
C ASN A 9 -5.78 -9.13 3.26
N VAL A 10 -6.70 -9.26 2.31
CA VAL A 10 -8.06 -8.76 2.41
C VAL A 10 -9.05 -9.92 2.41
N ALA A 11 -9.91 -9.97 3.42
CA ALA A 11 -10.94 -11.00 3.50
C ALA A 11 -11.91 -10.89 2.33
N PRO A 12 -12.35 -12.01 1.73
CA PRO A 12 -13.16 -11.99 0.49
C PRO A 12 -14.47 -11.23 0.65
N GLU A 13 -15.10 -11.33 1.80
CA GLU A 13 -16.41 -10.71 2.04
C GLU A 13 -16.38 -9.19 2.05
N ILE A 14 -15.20 -8.58 2.26
CA ILE A 14 -15.07 -7.11 2.26
C ILE A 14 -14.20 -6.59 1.11
N GLU A 15 -13.77 -7.47 0.22
CA GLU A 15 -12.82 -7.10 -0.84
C GLU A 15 -13.32 -5.93 -1.70
N LYS A 16 -14.56 -6.00 -2.18
CA LYS A 16 -15.13 -4.96 -3.02
C LYS A 16 -15.19 -3.61 -2.29
N ARG A 17 -15.66 -3.62 -1.05
CA ARG A 17 -15.76 -2.41 -0.23
C ARG A 17 -14.38 -1.83 0.07
N TRP A 18 -13.41 -2.71 0.34
CA TRP A 18 -12.03 -2.29 0.60
C TRP A 18 -11.42 -1.64 -0.64
N LEU A 19 -11.60 -2.24 -1.83
CA LEU A 19 -11.07 -1.69 -3.08
C LEU A 19 -11.60 -0.28 -3.36
N GLU A 20 -12.89 -0.06 -3.17
CA GLU A 20 -13.48 1.26 -3.37
C GLU A 20 -12.91 2.28 -2.37
N TRP A 21 -12.76 1.86 -1.12
CA TRP A 21 -12.22 2.72 -0.07
C TRP A 21 -10.75 3.05 -0.30
N ILE A 22 -9.93 2.03 -0.60
CA ILE A 22 -8.50 2.23 -0.79
C ILE A 22 -8.17 3.05 -2.03
N ASP A 23 -8.96 2.87 -3.09
CA ASP A 23 -8.80 3.67 -4.31
C ASP A 23 -8.88 5.16 -3.99
N HIS A 24 -9.88 5.55 -3.21
CA HIS A 24 -10.07 6.93 -2.79
C HIS A 24 -8.88 7.42 -1.95
N GLN A 25 -8.39 6.61 -1.02
CA GLN A 25 -7.26 6.97 -0.17
C GLN A 25 -5.98 7.14 -0.98
N LEU A 26 -5.71 6.22 -1.91
CA LEU A 26 -4.50 6.28 -2.73
C LEU A 26 -4.54 7.45 -3.71
N TYR A 27 -5.70 7.78 -4.23
CA TYR A 27 -5.86 8.97 -5.07
C TYR A 27 -5.44 10.23 -4.32
N ASN A 28 -5.89 10.37 -3.07
CA ASN A 28 -5.51 11.52 -2.25
C ASN A 28 -4.02 11.51 -1.90
N LEU A 29 -3.46 10.36 -1.56
CA LEU A 29 -2.05 10.24 -1.24
C LEU A 29 -1.15 10.54 -2.44
N SER A 30 -1.60 10.20 -3.65
CA SER A 30 -0.81 10.42 -4.87
C SER A 30 -0.53 11.90 -5.15
N LYS A 31 -1.25 12.79 -4.49
CA LYS A 31 -1.03 14.24 -4.60
C LYS A 31 0.08 14.75 -3.70
N SER A 32 0.65 13.92 -2.84
CA SER A 32 1.73 14.30 -1.96
C SER A 32 3.01 14.60 -2.73
N GLU A 33 3.71 15.66 -2.32
CA GLU A 33 5.01 16.02 -2.91
C GLU A 33 6.12 15.03 -2.59
N LYS A 34 5.89 14.14 -1.62
CA LYS A 34 6.87 13.12 -1.21
C LYS A 34 6.90 11.93 -2.16
N ILE A 35 5.86 11.77 -2.98
CA ILE A 35 5.62 10.57 -3.77
C ILE A 35 5.66 10.93 -5.25
N SER A 36 6.42 10.13 -6.05
CA SER A 36 6.45 10.31 -7.49
C SER A 36 5.38 9.48 -8.20
N ALA A 37 5.05 8.31 -7.65
CA ALA A 37 4.03 7.43 -8.21
C ALA A 37 3.47 6.51 -7.15
N THR A 38 2.20 6.17 -7.29
CA THR A 38 1.51 5.23 -6.41
C THR A 38 0.80 4.19 -7.27
N SER A 39 0.92 2.91 -6.88
CA SER A 39 0.29 1.82 -7.61
C SER A 39 -0.38 0.86 -6.64
N ILE A 40 -1.46 0.24 -7.09
CA ILE A 40 -2.06 -0.90 -6.41
C ILE A 40 -1.98 -2.08 -7.35
N LEU A 41 -1.45 -3.20 -6.85
CA LEU A 41 -1.27 -4.41 -7.63
C LEU A 41 -1.95 -5.56 -6.91
N LYS A 42 -2.56 -6.45 -7.67
CA LYS A 42 -3.16 -7.66 -7.11
C LYS A 42 -2.24 -8.84 -7.38
N LEU A 43 -1.97 -9.61 -6.35
CA LEU A 43 -1.25 -10.87 -6.52
C LEU A 43 -2.19 -11.91 -7.12
N ASN A 44 -1.86 -12.36 -8.33
CA ASN A 44 -2.62 -13.43 -8.98
C ASN A 44 -1.97 -14.75 -8.64
N THR A 45 -2.74 -15.63 -8.02
CA THR A 45 -2.28 -16.96 -7.63
C THR A 45 -3.30 -18.00 -8.07
N ASN A 46 -2.82 -19.21 -8.36
CA ASN A 46 -3.67 -20.34 -8.70
C ASN A 46 -4.18 -21.07 -7.47
N SER A 47 -3.81 -20.63 -6.27
CA SER A 47 -4.28 -21.28 -5.07
C SER A 47 -5.74 -20.91 -4.82
N SER A 48 -6.45 -21.83 -4.18
CA SER A 48 -7.85 -21.63 -3.81
C SER A 48 -8.00 -20.91 -2.46
N GLU A 49 -7.05 -20.08 -2.13
CA GLU A 49 -7.07 -19.37 -0.87
C GLU A 49 -8.22 -18.38 -0.77
N ASN A 50 -8.71 -18.20 0.44
CA ASN A 50 -9.88 -17.39 0.70
C ASN A 50 -9.58 -15.90 0.79
N GLU A 51 -8.31 -15.50 0.73
CA GLU A 51 -7.91 -14.11 0.87
C GLU A 51 -7.38 -13.55 -0.44
N ALA A 52 -7.71 -12.30 -0.70
CA ALA A 52 -7.10 -11.55 -1.79
C ALA A 52 -5.89 -10.78 -1.26
N VAL A 53 -4.80 -10.77 -2.02
CA VAL A 53 -3.56 -10.11 -1.62
C VAL A 53 -3.29 -8.96 -2.59
N TYR A 54 -3.09 -7.78 -2.03
CA TYR A 54 -2.79 -6.56 -2.79
C TYR A 54 -1.49 -5.95 -2.32
N ALA A 55 -0.76 -5.33 -3.22
CA ALA A 55 0.43 -4.56 -2.91
C ALA A 55 0.16 -3.09 -3.19
N LEU A 56 0.30 -2.25 -2.17
CA LEU A 56 0.28 -0.81 -2.32
C LEU A 56 1.74 -0.36 -2.43
N GLN A 57 2.12 0.19 -3.58
CA GLN A 57 3.50 0.59 -3.81
C GLN A 57 3.60 2.08 -4.03
N TYR A 58 4.51 2.70 -3.30
CA TYR A 58 4.80 4.12 -3.38
C TYR A 58 6.24 4.31 -3.82
N GLN A 59 6.43 5.04 -4.92
CA GLN A 59 7.76 5.48 -5.31
C GLN A 59 8.04 6.82 -4.65
N ILE A 60 9.02 6.84 -3.77
CA ILE A 60 9.32 7.99 -2.92
C ILE A 60 10.69 8.54 -3.31
N TYR A 61 10.78 9.87 -3.41
CA TYR A 61 11.95 10.54 -4.02
C TYR A 61 13.25 10.29 -3.27
N ASN A 62 13.22 10.33 -1.94
CA ASN A 62 14.45 10.23 -1.14
C ASN A 62 14.12 9.78 0.27
N ARG A 63 15.20 9.60 1.09
CA ARG A 63 15.07 9.13 2.47
C ARG A 63 14.30 10.09 3.37
N ASP A 64 14.51 11.38 3.21
CA ASP A 64 13.80 12.36 4.04
C ASP A 64 12.30 12.34 3.76
N SER A 65 11.93 12.25 2.50
CA SER A 65 10.53 12.11 2.10
C SER A 65 9.93 10.82 2.63
N LEU A 66 10.67 9.71 2.58
CA LEU A 66 10.22 8.43 3.13
C LEU A 66 9.98 8.53 4.63
N GLN A 67 10.93 9.11 5.38
CA GLN A 67 10.79 9.24 6.82
C GLN A 67 9.56 10.08 7.18
N SER A 68 9.36 11.17 6.46
CA SER A 68 8.20 12.03 6.67
C SER A 68 6.90 11.30 6.34
N PHE A 69 6.88 10.53 5.25
CA PHE A 69 5.72 9.73 4.86
C PHE A 69 5.38 8.67 5.91
N LEU A 70 6.38 7.96 6.40
CA LEU A 70 6.21 6.93 7.44
C LEU A 70 5.69 7.51 8.74
N ASN A 71 6.12 8.73 9.09
CA ASN A 71 5.72 9.36 10.35
C ASN A 71 4.37 10.06 10.27
N ASN A 72 3.83 10.27 9.09
CA ASN A 72 2.58 11.01 8.90
C ASN A 72 1.56 10.20 8.11
N GLU A 73 1.60 10.28 6.78
CA GLU A 73 0.53 9.73 5.92
C GLU A 73 0.35 8.22 6.09
N ASP A 74 1.44 7.47 6.17
CA ASP A 74 1.39 6.02 6.30
C ASP A 74 0.74 5.59 7.61
N GLN A 75 1.07 6.26 8.72
CA GLN A 75 0.48 5.95 10.02
C GLN A 75 -1.02 6.23 10.03
N VAL A 76 -1.44 7.34 9.43
CA VAL A 76 -2.85 7.70 9.34
C VAL A 76 -3.62 6.66 8.53
N LEU A 77 -3.08 6.26 7.38
CA LEU A 77 -3.73 5.25 6.53
C LEU A 77 -3.87 3.90 7.25
N LYS A 78 -2.79 3.43 7.88
CA LYS A 78 -2.81 2.15 8.60
C LYS A 78 -3.80 2.17 9.77
N LYS A 79 -3.84 3.27 10.50
CA LYS A 79 -4.80 3.44 11.58
C LYS A 79 -6.23 3.42 11.06
N GLN A 80 -6.49 4.06 9.92
CA GLN A 80 -7.81 4.06 9.30
C GLN A 80 -8.21 2.67 8.82
N ILE A 81 -7.28 1.91 8.21
CA ILE A 81 -7.54 0.52 7.82
C ILE A 81 -7.97 -0.30 9.04
N ASN A 82 -7.24 -0.18 10.14
CA ASN A 82 -7.55 -0.92 11.36
C ASN A 82 -8.91 -0.51 11.93
N THR A 83 -9.23 0.77 11.89
CA THR A 83 -10.50 1.29 12.43
C THR A 83 -11.70 0.85 11.59
N VAL A 84 -11.57 0.92 10.26
CA VAL A 84 -12.69 0.63 9.35
C VAL A 84 -12.89 -0.86 9.13
N PHE A 85 -11.80 -1.61 8.96
CA PHE A 85 -11.85 -3.03 8.56
C PHE A 85 -11.41 -4.00 9.63
N GLY A 86 -10.70 -3.53 10.66
CA GLY A 86 -10.22 -4.39 11.74
C GLY A 86 -9.39 -5.56 11.23
N LYS A 87 -9.71 -6.75 11.71
CA LYS A 87 -8.98 -7.99 11.37
C LYS A 87 -9.25 -8.49 9.96
N SER A 88 -10.21 -7.90 9.25
CA SER A 88 -10.53 -8.30 7.88
C SER A 88 -9.45 -7.89 6.89
N VAL A 89 -8.56 -6.98 7.28
CA VAL A 89 -7.41 -6.57 6.47
C VAL A 89 -6.16 -6.64 7.34
N LEU A 90 -5.21 -7.49 6.94
CA LEU A 90 -3.89 -7.57 7.57
C LEU A 90 -2.89 -6.90 6.64
N HIS A 91 -1.95 -6.13 7.19
CA HIS A 91 -0.98 -5.42 6.37
C HIS A 91 0.44 -5.60 6.88
N PHE A 92 1.38 -5.64 5.94
CA PHE A 92 2.81 -5.80 6.19
C PHE A 92 3.56 -4.81 5.31
N SER A 93 4.60 -4.19 5.85
CA SER A 93 5.37 -3.17 5.15
C SER A 93 6.78 -3.63 4.85
N SER A 94 7.30 -3.21 3.70
CA SER A 94 8.70 -3.43 3.34
C SER A 94 9.22 -2.26 2.52
N GLN A 95 10.53 -2.04 2.61
CA GLN A 95 11.22 -1.02 1.85
C GLN A 95 12.12 -1.70 0.83
N LEU A 96 12.03 -1.26 -0.42
CA LEU A 96 12.80 -1.81 -1.53
C LEU A 96 13.67 -0.70 -2.12
N GLN A 97 14.98 -0.96 -2.19
CA GLN A 97 15.91 -0.03 -2.78
C GLN A 97 16.37 -0.55 -4.14
N ASN A 98 16.29 0.31 -5.15
CA ASN A 98 16.80 -0.04 -6.46
C ASN A 98 18.31 -0.02 -6.43
N ILE A 99 18.94 -1.19 -6.55
CA ILE A 99 20.40 -1.33 -6.58
C ILE A 99 20.92 -1.10 -7.99
N LYS A 100 20.25 -1.67 -8.99
CA LYS A 100 20.66 -1.56 -10.38
C LYS A 100 19.46 -1.77 -11.31
N LYS A 101 19.37 -0.94 -12.32
CA LYS A 101 18.35 -1.06 -13.35
C LYS A 101 18.96 -1.65 -14.63
N TYR A 102 18.34 -2.66 -15.17
CA TYR A 102 18.75 -3.30 -16.41
C TYR A 102 17.85 -2.83 -17.56
N PRO A 103 18.39 -2.63 -18.78
CA PRO A 103 17.56 -2.24 -19.91
C PRO A 103 16.62 -3.35 -20.38
#